data_ecdf1e255cfc664854022f12a41fc528
#
_entry.id   ecdf1e255cfc664854022f12a41fc528
#
_cell.length_a   1.000
_cell.length_b   1.000
_cell.length_c   1.000
_cell.angle_alpha   90.00
_cell.angle_beta   90.00
_cell.angle_gamma   90.00
#
_symmetry.space_group_name_H-M   'P 1'
#
loop_
_entity.id
_entity.type
_entity.pdbx_description
1 polymer ?
#
loop_
_entity_poly.entity_id
_entity_poly.type
_entity_poly.pdbx_seq_one_letter_code
_entity_poly.pdbx_strand_id
1 'polypeptide(L)'
;MDSVGIGEAPDAAAFNDAGSHTLGHISERVGLNVPNMQAYGLGNIAPLKTVPPVENPKGSYTKLEEVSVGKDTMTGHWELMGLNIKTPFRVFPDGFPQDLLDKITEFSGRNIVCNKPYSGTAVIDDFGKHQMETGDLIVYTSADPVLQIAAHEEIIPLEELYRICEYTREITKDDPYMIGRIIARPYVGTPGNFQRTSNRHDYALSPFGQTTLDFLKEKGFDVIAIGKINDIFNGQGITEFVRTKNNMDGVDKLVDILKKDFTGMSFLNLVDFDAAYGHRRDTVGYGNALEEFDARIPEILENMHEDDLLIITADHGNDPTFPGTDHTREYIPVLAISKSLQHPTRLTQGHFSDIAETISENFGVSSTGNGQSFLSELQ
;
A
#
# COMPACT_ATOMS: atom_id res chain seq x y z
N MET A 1 -1.03 -7.42 4.54
CA MET A 1 0.01 -6.97 5.52
C MET A 1 0.95 -6.04 4.75
N ASP A 2 0.76 -4.73 4.90
CA ASP A 2 1.53 -3.72 4.16
C ASP A 2 3.04 -3.89 4.43
N SER A 3 3.86 -3.99 3.41
CA SER A 3 5.31 -4.08 3.46
C SER A 3 5.95 -5.35 4.06
N VAL A 4 5.20 -6.44 4.28
CA VAL A 4 5.73 -7.66 4.92
C VAL A 4 6.42 -8.58 3.88
N GLY A 5 7.61 -8.19 3.43
CA GLY A 5 8.42 -8.97 2.47
C GLY A 5 9.04 -10.24 3.07
N ILE A 6 9.44 -11.16 2.19
CA ILE A 6 10.03 -12.47 2.57
C ILE A 6 11.27 -12.82 1.72
N GLY A 7 12.27 -11.95 1.77
CA GLY A 7 13.56 -12.12 1.11
C GLY A 7 13.67 -11.38 -0.21
N GLU A 8 14.90 -11.02 -0.57
CA GLU A 8 15.22 -10.24 -1.76
C GLU A 8 14.63 -10.84 -3.04
N ALA A 9 14.05 -9.98 -3.87
CA ALA A 9 13.62 -10.34 -5.21
C ALA A 9 14.84 -10.54 -6.14
N PRO A 10 14.71 -11.27 -7.27
CA PRO A 10 15.82 -11.50 -8.19
C PRO A 10 16.47 -10.23 -8.74
N ASP A 11 15.70 -9.17 -8.85
CA ASP A 11 16.13 -7.86 -9.34
C ASP A 11 16.43 -6.84 -8.23
N ALA A 12 16.44 -7.26 -6.96
CA ALA A 12 16.67 -6.39 -5.79
C ALA A 12 17.97 -5.57 -5.91
N ALA A 13 19.01 -6.13 -6.51
CA ALA A 13 20.28 -5.42 -6.74
C ALA A 13 20.12 -4.16 -7.62
N ALA A 14 19.18 -4.16 -8.56
CA ALA A 14 18.88 -3.00 -9.42
C ALA A 14 18.22 -1.85 -8.64
N PHE A 15 17.60 -2.17 -7.49
CA PHE A 15 16.97 -1.21 -6.57
C PHE A 15 17.90 -0.85 -5.38
N ASN A 16 19.12 -1.36 -5.34
CA ASN A 16 20.07 -1.29 -4.22
C ASN A 16 19.55 -2.01 -2.94
N ASP A 17 18.71 -3.00 -3.08
CA ASP A 17 18.04 -3.72 -2.00
C ASP A 17 18.57 -5.16 -1.84
N ALA A 18 19.71 -5.50 -2.45
CA ALA A 18 20.33 -6.81 -2.31
C ALA A 18 20.61 -7.13 -0.82
N GLY A 19 20.18 -8.32 -0.40
CA GLY A 19 20.26 -8.78 0.98
C GLY A 19 19.09 -8.35 1.87
N SER A 20 18.06 -7.71 1.34
CA SER A 20 16.85 -7.38 2.12
C SER A 20 16.03 -8.62 2.45
N HIS A 21 15.48 -8.67 3.64
CA HIS A 21 14.62 -9.77 4.10
C HIS A 21 13.79 -9.33 5.30
N THR A 22 12.66 -8.67 5.07
CA THR A 22 11.82 -8.10 6.13
C THR A 22 11.49 -9.12 7.23
N LEU A 23 10.80 -10.21 6.92
CA LEU A 23 10.46 -11.25 7.91
C LEU A 23 11.69 -11.96 8.48
N GLY A 24 12.70 -12.24 7.67
CA GLY A 24 13.93 -12.92 8.12
C GLY A 24 14.68 -12.12 9.17
N HIS A 25 14.93 -10.86 8.88
CA HIS A 25 15.67 -9.98 9.80
C HIS A 25 14.88 -9.63 11.05
N ILE A 26 13.56 -9.47 10.98
CA ILE A 26 12.71 -9.34 12.16
C ILE A 26 12.81 -10.61 13.02
N SER A 27 12.68 -11.79 12.41
CA SER A 27 12.81 -13.08 13.11
C SER A 27 14.17 -13.25 13.79
N GLU A 28 15.24 -12.79 13.16
CA GLU A 28 16.60 -12.83 13.74
C GLU A 28 16.79 -11.87 14.91
N ARG A 29 16.23 -10.66 14.80
CA ARG A 29 16.45 -9.56 15.74
C ARG A 29 15.60 -9.66 17.01
N VAL A 30 14.32 -10.02 16.85
CA VAL A 30 13.34 -9.97 17.95
C VAL A 30 12.81 -11.34 18.38
N GLY A 31 13.09 -12.41 17.61
CA GLY A 31 12.61 -13.76 17.96
C GLY A 31 11.10 -13.90 17.74
N LEU A 32 10.64 -13.60 16.53
CA LEU A 32 9.25 -13.59 16.11
C LEU A 32 8.48 -14.87 16.49
N ASN A 33 7.34 -14.72 17.16
CA ASN A 33 6.46 -15.81 17.60
C ASN A 33 5.06 -15.66 16.95
N VAL A 34 4.87 -16.34 15.83
CA VAL A 34 3.65 -16.29 15.00
C VAL A 34 3.11 -17.70 14.74
N PRO A 35 2.60 -18.39 15.78
CA PRO A 35 2.25 -19.81 15.71
C PRO A 35 1.12 -20.11 14.73
N ASN A 36 0.20 -19.18 14.47
CA ASN A 36 -0.87 -19.37 13.52
C ASN A 36 -0.34 -19.30 12.08
N MET A 37 0.34 -18.23 11.68
CA MET A 37 0.97 -18.15 10.37
C MET A 37 1.97 -19.29 10.13
N GLN A 38 2.71 -19.71 11.16
CA GLN A 38 3.58 -20.87 11.10
C GLN A 38 2.78 -22.15 10.80
N ALA A 39 1.67 -22.39 11.49
CA ALA A 39 0.82 -23.56 11.24
C ALA A 39 0.25 -23.60 9.81
N TYR A 40 0.06 -22.44 9.18
CA TYR A 40 -0.39 -22.32 7.80
C TYR A 40 0.75 -22.27 6.78
N GLY A 41 2.02 -22.46 7.20
CA GLY A 41 3.14 -22.70 6.31
C GLY A 41 4.09 -21.53 6.10
N LEU A 42 4.03 -20.45 6.90
CA LEU A 42 4.92 -19.30 6.74
C LEU A 42 6.40 -19.71 6.76
N GLY A 43 6.82 -20.53 7.73
CA GLY A 43 8.19 -21.03 7.82
C GLY A 43 8.60 -22.01 6.70
N ASN A 44 7.64 -22.48 5.90
CA ASN A 44 7.89 -23.35 4.75
C ASN A 44 8.22 -22.57 3.47
N ILE A 45 7.92 -21.23 3.45
CA ILE A 45 8.17 -20.35 2.30
C ILE A 45 9.67 -20.05 2.16
N ALA A 46 10.29 -19.61 3.24
CA ALA A 46 11.71 -19.26 3.33
C ALA A 46 12.24 -19.52 4.74
N PRO A 47 13.55 -19.70 4.92
CA PRO A 47 14.15 -19.88 6.24
C PRO A 47 13.91 -18.64 7.13
N LEU A 48 13.25 -18.84 8.26
CA LEU A 48 13.06 -17.85 9.33
C LEU A 48 13.60 -18.42 10.63
N LYS A 49 14.43 -17.66 11.32
CA LYS A 49 15.20 -18.17 12.49
C LYS A 49 14.31 -18.74 13.60
N THR A 50 13.19 -18.09 13.88
CA THR A 50 12.30 -18.47 15.00
C THR A 50 10.94 -19.00 14.54
N VAL A 51 10.73 -19.10 13.22
CA VAL A 51 9.51 -19.67 12.63
C VAL A 51 9.91 -20.86 11.73
N PRO A 52 10.23 -22.02 12.34
CA PRO A 52 10.65 -23.19 11.58
C PRO A 52 9.52 -23.73 10.69
N PRO A 53 9.85 -24.45 9.61
CA PRO A 53 8.86 -25.11 8.78
C PRO A 53 8.08 -26.16 9.57
N VAL A 54 6.84 -26.41 9.17
CA VAL A 54 6.00 -27.48 9.69
C VAL A 54 5.87 -28.61 8.68
N GLU A 55 5.77 -29.83 9.14
CA GLU A 55 5.68 -31.01 8.26
C GLU A 55 4.35 -31.06 7.50
N ASN A 56 3.27 -30.69 8.19
CA ASN A 56 1.91 -30.71 7.63
C ASN A 56 1.27 -29.32 7.79
N PRO A 57 1.55 -28.37 6.89
CA PRO A 57 0.93 -27.06 6.92
C PRO A 57 -0.58 -27.15 6.72
N LYS A 58 -1.35 -26.31 7.39
CA LYS A 58 -2.81 -26.30 7.31
C LYS A 58 -3.33 -25.42 6.16
N GLY A 59 -2.47 -24.63 5.52
CA GLY A 59 -2.77 -23.79 4.37
C GLY A 59 -1.83 -24.07 3.22
N SER A 60 -2.24 -23.71 2.01
CA SER A 60 -1.33 -23.67 0.86
C SER A 60 -0.49 -22.41 0.91
N TYR A 61 0.76 -22.48 0.47
CA TYR A 61 1.72 -21.40 0.63
C TYR A 61 2.66 -21.26 -0.56
N THR A 62 3.09 -20.04 -0.82
CA THR A 62 4.15 -19.72 -1.78
C THR A 62 4.72 -18.34 -1.49
N LYS A 63 5.64 -17.89 -2.32
CA LYS A 63 6.04 -16.50 -2.44
C LYS A 63 5.88 -16.04 -3.87
N LEU A 64 5.54 -14.78 -4.05
CA LEU A 64 5.36 -14.16 -5.36
C LEU A 64 6.38 -13.06 -5.60
N GLU A 65 6.72 -12.86 -6.88
CA GLU A 65 7.64 -11.86 -7.37
C GLU A 65 6.87 -10.69 -7.99
N GLU A 66 7.32 -9.48 -7.76
CA GLU A 66 6.79 -8.29 -8.42
C GLU A 66 7.40 -8.14 -9.81
N VAL A 67 6.56 -8.03 -10.84
CA VAL A 67 6.96 -7.78 -12.23
C VAL A 67 7.01 -6.28 -12.54
N SER A 68 6.18 -5.53 -11.86
CA SER A 68 6.12 -4.07 -12.00
C SER A 68 7.46 -3.40 -11.65
N VAL A 69 7.75 -2.29 -12.31
CA VAL A 69 9.02 -1.55 -12.16
C VAL A 69 9.00 -0.54 -11.01
N GLY A 70 8.32 -0.87 -9.93
CA GLY A 70 8.24 -0.07 -8.70
C GLY A 70 8.49 -0.93 -7.48
N LYS A 71 8.41 -0.35 -6.30
CA LYS A 71 8.42 -1.05 -5.01
C LYS A 71 7.59 -0.28 -3.97
N ASP A 72 6.64 0.51 -4.46
CA ASP A 72 5.74 1.32 -3.65
C ASP A 72 4.37 0.67 -3.49
N THR A 73 3.63 1.09 -2.47
CA THR A 73 2.32 0.56 -2.11
C THR A 73 1.32 0.55 -3.29
N MET A 74 1.31 1.61 -4.14
CA MET A 74 0.38 1.66 -5.27
C MET A 74 0.75 0.61 -6.31
N THR A 75 2.02 0.53 -6.67
CA THR A 75 2.56 -0.44 -7.64
C THR A 75 2.24 -1.86 -7.22
N GLY A 76 2.57 -2.24 -5.99
CA GLY A 76 2.33 -3.58 -5.47
C GLY A 76 0.83 -3.95 -5.45
N HIS A 77 -0.02 -3.07 -4.91
CA HIS A 77 -1.46 -3.32 -4.86
C HIS A 77 -2.11 -3.40 -6.23
N TRP A 78 -1.70 -2.55 -7.18
CA TRP A 78 -2.24 -2.62 -8.53
C TRP A 78 -1.85 -3.92 -9.23
N GLU A 79 -0.59 -4.39 -9.03
CA GLU A 79 -0.18 -5.68 -9.57
C GLU A 79 -0.89 -6.85 -8.90
N LEU A 80 -1.12 -6.81 -7.58
CA LEU A 80 -1.95 -7.81 -6.88
C LEU A 80 -3.36 -7.93 -7.48
N MET A 81 -3.88 -6.84 -8.07
CA MET A 81 -5.17 -6.82 -8.76
C MET A 81 -5.05 -6.87 -10.29
N GLY A 82 -3.88 -7.34 -10.79
CA GLY A 82 -3.66 -7.70 -12.17
C GLY A 82 -3.17 -6.58 -13.09
N LEU A 83 -2.78 -5.41 -12.57
CA LEU A 83 -2.30 -4.29 -13.38
C LEU A 83 -0.78 -4.09 -13.22
N ASN A 84 0.00 -4.57 -14.19
CA ASN A 84 1.46 -4.44 -14.17
C ASN A 84 1.90 -3.04 -14.59
N ILE A 85 2.75 -2.41 -13.78
CA ILE A 85 3.30 -1.08 -14.00
C ILE A 85 4.61 -1.19 -14.78
N LYS A 86 4.63 -0.64 -16.01
CA LYS A 86 5.82 -0.68 -16.88
C LYS A 86 6.69 0.56 -16.77
N THR A 87 6.13 1.67 -16.30
CA THR A 87 6.84 2.94 -16.07
C THR A 87 6.70 3.32 -14.62
N PRO A 88 7.80 3.43 -13.84
CA PRO A 88 7.72 3.72 -12.43
C PRO A 88 7.18 5.13 -12.19
N PHE A 89 6.49 5.34 -11.08
CA PHE A 89 6.17 6.68 -10.62
C PHE A 89 7.46 7.47 -10.40
N ARG A 90 7.42 8.75 -10.76
CA ARG A 90 8.60 9.59 -10.65
C ARG A 90 8.73 10.20 -9.27
N VAL A 91 9.94 10.12 -8.72
CA VAL A 91 10.36 10.84 -7.53
C VAL A 91 11.22 12.03 -7.93
N PHE A 92 11.22 13.07 -7.10
CA PHE A 92 11.88 14.35 -7.41
C PHE A 92 12.83 14.76 -6.28
N PRO A 93 13.97 14.07 -6.12
CA PRO A 93 14.90 14.32 -5.00
C PRO A 93 15.51 15.72 -5.04
N ASP A 94 15.58 16.34 -6.22
CA ASP A 94 16.10 17.70 -6.41
C ASP A 94 15.00 18.78 -6.58
N GLY A 95 13.74 18.39 -6.35
CA GLY A 95 12.56 19.23 -6.61
C GLY A 95 11.98 19.01 -8.01
N PHE A 96 10.80 19.59 -8.24
CA PHE A 96 10.07 19.47 -9.51
C PHE A 96 10.69 20.32 -10.61
N PRO A 97 10.59 19.88 -11.88
CA PRO A 97 11.10 20.64 -13.01
C PRO A 97 10.33 21.97 -13.18
N GLN A 98 11.04 22.98 -13.67
CA GLN A 98 10.53 24.36 -13.73
C GLN A 98 9.28 24.49 -14.61
N ASP A 99 9.20 23.74 -15.70
CA ASP A 99 8.03 23.77 -16.61
C ASP A 99 6.72 23.26 -15.94
N LEU A 100 6.83 22.34 -14.95
CA LEU A 100 5.69 21.94 -14.12
C LEU A 100 5.28 23.07 -13.18
N LEU A 101 6.25 23.70 -12.52
CA LEU A 101 5.98 24.80 -11.59
C LEU A 101 5.37 26.01 -12.33
N ASP A 102 5.85 26.30 -13.53
CA ASP A 102 5.33 27.40 -14.37
C ASP A 102 3.85 27.17 -14.72
N LYS A 103 3.46 25.93 -15.07
CA LYS A 103 2.05 25.59 -15.32
C LYS A 103 1.16 25.77 -14.09
N ILE A 104 1.66 25.38 -12.90
CA ILE A 104 0.92 25.56 -11.64
C ILE A 104 0.82 27.07 -11.31
N THR A 105 1.89 27.82 -11.50
CA THR A 105 1.93 29.27 -11.31
C THR A 105 0.96 29.99 -12.25
N GLU A 106 0.96 29.66 -13.54
CA GLU A 106 0.05 30.22 -14.54
C GLU A 106 -1.41 29.96 -14.19
N PHE A 107 -1.75 28.73 -13.81
CA PHE A 107 -3.11 28.35 -13.45
C PHE A 107 -3.58 29.00 -12.15
N SER A 108 -2.74 29.04 -11.12
CA SER A 108 -3.09 29.57 -9.80
C SER A 108 -3.01 31.08 -9.70
N GLY A 109 -2.20 31.72 -10.55
CA GLY A 109 -1.83 33.14 -10.42
C GLY A 109 -0.94 33.42 -9.19
N ARG A 110 -0.32 32.38 -8.60
CA ARG A 110 0.49 32.47 -7.38
C ARG A 110 1.90 31.97 -7.65
N ASN A 111 2.90 32.61 -7.08
CA ASN A 111 4.26 32.09 -7.11
C ASN A 111 4.41 30.85 -6.23
N ILE A 112 5.53 30.15 -6.40
CA ILE A 112 5.86 28.94 -5.67
C ILE A 112 7.14 29.13 -4.88
N VAL A 113 7.12 28.67 -3.63
CA VAL A 113 8.30 28.62 -2.76
C VAL A 113 8.57 27.18 -2.31
N CYS A 114 9.79 26.92 -1.84
CA CYS A 114 10.35 25.67 -1.37
C CYS A 114 10.87 24.76 -2.50
N ASN A 115 10.02 24.08 -3.26
CA ASN A 115 10.36 23.15 -4.35
C ASN A 115 11.54 22.20 -4.04
N LYS A 116 11.47 21.48 -2.94
CA LYS A 116 12.47 20.47 -2.54
C LYS A 116 11.87 19.42 -1.60
N PRO A 117 12.56 18.30 -1.32
CA PRO A 117 12.15 17.39 -0.27
C PRO A 117 12.12 18.09 1.09
N TYR A 118 11.01 17.92 1.82
CA TYR A 118 10.82 18.58 3.12
C TYR A 118 9.89 17.78 4.04
N SER A 119 10.12 17.92 5.36
CA SER A 119 9.15 17.46 6.36
C SER A 119 7.89 18.33 6.32
N GLY A 120 6.70 17.71 6.30
CA GLY A 120 5.44 18.44 6.24
C GLY A 120 5.10 19.30 7.47
N THR A 121 5.84 19.15 8.58
CA THR A 121 5.73 20.04 9.76
C THR A 121 6.74 21.17 9.64
N ALA A 122 8.01 20.84 9.40
CA ALA A 122 9.06 21.85 9.29
C ALA A 122 8.83 22.84 8.14
N VAL A 123 8.23 22.40 7.02
CA VAL A 123 7.97 23.28 5.87
C VAL A 123 7.02 24.43 6.18
N ILE A 124 6.00 24.20 7.01
CA ILE A 124 5.08 25.28 7.40
C ILE A 124 5.71 26.21 8.44
N ASP A 125 6.59 25.70 9.30
CA ASP A 125 7.33 26.54 10.25
C ASP A 125 8.30 27.48 9.53
N ASP A 126 9.00 26.97 8.51
CA ASP A 126 10.03 27.73 7.79
C ASP A 126 9.44 28.69 6.74
N PHE A 127 8.39 28.30 6.02
CA PHE A 127 7.81 29.07 4.90
C PHE A 127 6.45 29.70 5.21
N GLY A 128 5.79 29.32 6.30
CA GLY A 128 4.42 29.75 6.60
C GLY A 128 4.28 31.27 6.78
N LYS A 129 5.25 31.94 7.42
CA LYS A 129 5.25 33.39 7.53
C LYS A 129 5.33 34.07 6.15
N HIS A 130 6.25 33.61 5.28
CA HIS A 130 6.36 34.11 3.92
C HIS A 130 5.05 33.90 3.14
N GLN A 131 4.47 32.72 3.23
CA GLN A 131 3.21 32.40 2.56
C GLN A 131 2.05 33.32 3.00
N MET A 132 1.97 33.64 4.29
CA MET A 132 0.95 34.58 4.81
C MET A 132 1.13 36.01 4.29
N GLU A 133 2.37 36.45 4.08
CA GLU A 133 2.70 37.81 3.62
C GLU A 133 2.53 37.96 2.09
N THR A 134 2.76 36.92 1.32
CA THR A 134 2.80 36.97 -0.16
C THR A 134 1.63 36.26 -0.84
N GLY A 135 1.05 35.26 -0.20
CA GLY A 135 0.06 34.37 -0.82
C GLY A 135 0.67 33.35 -1.78
N ASP A 136 1.99 33.12 -1.74
CA ASP A 136 2.68 32.11 -2.55
C ASP A 136 2.26 30.69 -2.12
N LEU A 137 2.36 29.71 -3.02
CA LEU A 137 2.14 28.30 -2.72
C LEU A 137 3.42 27.68 -2.13
N ILE A 138 3.32 26.94 -1.04
CA ILE A 138 4.44 26.12 -0.54
C ILE A 138 4.38 24.76 -1.22
N VAL A 139 5.23 24.51 -2.24
CA VAL A 139 5.29 23.25 -2.97
C VAL A 139 6.51 22.46 -2.52
N TYR A 140 6.33 21.19 -2.17
CA TYR A 140 7.39 20.31 -1.70
C TYR A 140 7.09 18.84 -1.98
N THR A 141 8.09 17.99 -1.85
CA THR A 141 8.00 16.55 -2.05
C THR A 141 8.54 15.78 -0.83
N SER A 142 8.63 14.45 -0.95
CA SER A 142 9.30 13.55 -0.03
C SER A 142 10.07 12.47 -0.82
N ALA A 143 10.47 11.38 -0.17
CA ALA A 143 11.02 10.22 -0.86
C ALA A 143 10.00 9.48 -1.74
N ASP A 144 8.70 9.64 -1.41
CA ASP A 144 7.61 9.05 -2.20
C ASP A 144 7.32 9.84 -3.48
N PRO A 145 6.63 9.23 -4.49
CA PRO A 145 6.20 9.90 -5.71
C PRO A 145 5.02 10.86 -5.46
N VAL A 146 5.23 11.91 -4.67
CA VAL A 146 4.19 12.85 -4.25
C VAL A 146 4.58 14.29 -4.51
N LEU A 147 3.58 15.12 -4.88
CA LEU A 147 3.65 16.58 -4.88
C LEU A 147 2.68 17.12 -3.82
N GLN A 148 3.18 17.92 -2.90
CA GLN A 148 2.41 18.46 -1.80
C GLN A 148 2.34 19.98 -1.90
N ILE A 149 1.16 20.53 -1.71
CA ILE A 149 0.91 21.98 -1.72
C ILE A 149 0.36 22.37 -0.34
N ALA A 150 1.17 23.08 0.44
CA ALA A 150 0.72 23.62 1.71
C ALA A 150 0.28 25.10 1.57
N ALA A 151 -0.83 25.44 2.24
CA ALA A 151 -1.37 26.78 2.24
C ALA A 151 -2.14 27.06 3.54
N HIS A 152 -2.04 28.30 4.02
CA HIS A 152 -2.80 28.78 5.18
C HIS A 152 -4.25 29.04 4.78
N GLU A 153 -5.21 28.50 5.52
CA GLU A 153 -6.64 28.50 5.15
C GLU A 153 -7.24 29.92 5.07
N GLU A 154 -6.73 30.89 5.85
CA GLU A 154 -7.20 32.26 5.80
C GLU A 154 -6.60 33.08 4.63
N ILE A 155 -5.51 32.59 4.02
CA ILE A 155 -4.81 33.27 2.91
C ILE A 155 -5.22 32.66 1.56
N ILE A 156 -5.30 31.34 1.50
CA ILE A 156 -5.76 30.58 0.35
C ILE A 156 -6.91 29.68 0.81
N PRO A 157 -8.17 30.05 0.49
CA PRO A 157 -9.33 29.25 0.87
C PRO A 157 -9.20 27.80 0.40
N LEU A 158 -9.78 26.86 1.15
CA LEU A 158 -9.73 25.42 0.85
C LEU A 158 -10.19 25.11 -0.57
N GLU A 159 -11.28 25.73 -1.03
CA GLU A 159 -11.80 25.54 -2.38
C GLU A 159 -10.76 25.91 -3.46
N GLU A 160 -10.02 27.00 -3.26
CA GLU A 160 -8.95 27.40 -4.17
C GLU A 160 -7.77 26.42 -4.12
N LEU A 161 -7.34 26.01 -2.94
CA LEU A 161 -6.27 25.03 -2.77
C LEU A 161 -6.63 23.71 -3.45
N TYR A 162 -7.86 23.22 -3.25
CA TYR A 162 -8.32 21.99 -3.86
C TYR A 162 -8.37 22.09 -5.38
N ARG A 163 -8.88 23.18 -5.93
CA ARG A 163 -8.89 23.43 -7.38
C ARG A 163 -7.47 23.43 -7.99
N ILE A 164 -6.49 24.00 -7.27
CA ILE A 164 -5.09 23.97 -7.72
C ILE A 164 -4.54 22.54 -7.69
N CYS A 165 -4.85 21.78 -6.64
CA CYS A 165 -4.42 20.37 -6.54
C CYS A 165 -5.07 19.49 -7.60
N GLU A 166 -6.34 19.69 -7.92
CA GLU A 166 -7.05 18.99 -9.01
C GLU A 166 -6.41 19.27 -10.37
N TYR A 167 -6.15 20.54 -10.67
CA TYR A 167 -5.42 20.90 -11.88
C TYR A 167 -4.03 20.27 -11.92
N THR A 168 -3.30 20.33 -10.80
CA THR A 168 -1.97 19.71 -10.70
C THR A 168 -2.05 18.20 -10.93
N ARG A 169 -3.08 17.52 -10.39
CA ARG A 169 -3.34 16.10 -10.67
C ARG A 169 -3.52 15.82 -12.15
N GLU A 170 -4.34 16.63 -12.83
CA GLU A 170 -4.63 16.45 -14.25
C GLU A 170 -3.37 16.55 -15.13
N ILE A 171 -2.51 17.52 -14.89
CA ILE A 171 -1.29 17.74 -15.69
C ILE A 171 -0.12 16.81 -15.30
N THR A 172 -0.25 15.99 -14.25
CA THR A 172 0.82 15.11 -13.75
C THR A 172 0.48 13.62 -13.78
N LYS A 173 -0.65 13.24 -14.39
CA LYS A 173 -1.10 11.85 -14.48
C LYS A 173 -0.27 10.98 -15.42
N ASP A 174 0.38 11.61 -16.41
CA ASP A 174 1.16 10.95 -17.45
C ASP A 174 2.60 11.46 -17.49
N ASP A 175 3.42 10.84 -18.35
CA ASP A 175 4.76 11.34 -18.65
C ASP A 175 4.73 12.81 -19.15
N PRO A 176 5.73 13.62 -18.84
CA PRO A 176 6.99 13.25 -18.20
C PRO A 176 6.96 13.23 -16.66
N TYR A 177 5.85 13.56 -16.02
CA TYR A 177 5.79 13.77 -14.58
C TYR A 177 5.36 12.54 -13.80
N MET A 178 4.28 11.86 -14.19
CA MET A 178 3.72 10.62 -13.62
C MET A 178 3.83 10.54 -12.08
N ILE A 179 3.25 11.54 -11.42
CA ILE A 179 3.28 11.66 -9.96
C ILE A 179 2.16 10.81 -9.35
N GLY A 180 2.48 9.94 -8.40
CA GLY A 180 1.52 9.02 -7.79
C GLY A 180 0.40 9.73 -7.02
N ARG A 181 0.71 10.84 -6.33
CA ARG A 181 -0.27 11.55 -5.50
C ARG A 181 0.00 13.05 -5.42
N ILE A 182 -1.06 13.85 -5.57
CA ILE A 182 -1.05 15.28 -5.25
C ILE A 182 -1.74 15.46 -3.91
N ILE A 183 -1.16 16.22 -2.99
CA ILE A 183 -1.67 16.36 -1.62
C ILE A 183 -1.90 17.84 -1.28
N ALA A 184 -3.15 18.19 -1.03
CA ALA A 184 -3.49 19.46 -0.39
C ALA A 184 -3.18 19.38 1.11
N ARG A 185 -2.34 20.28 1.61
CA ARG A 185 -1.89 20.35 3.00
C ARG A 185 -2.27 21.69 3.64
N PRO A 186 -3.55 21.93 3.96
CA PRO A 186 -3.97 23.15 4.63
C PRO A 186 -3.45 23.21 6.06
N TYR A 187 -3.17 24.43 6.52
CA TYR A 187 -2.76 24.72 7.88
C TYR A 187 -3.34 26.05 8.37
N VAL A 188 -3.30 26.25 9.67
CA VAL A 188 -3.76 27.46 10.37
C VAL A 188 -2.74 27.90 11.40
N GLY A 189 -2.96 29.05 12.04
CA GLY A 189 -2.14 29.56 13.14
C GLY A 189 -1.31 30.78 12.75
N THR A 190 -0.27 31.06 13.51
CA THR A 190 0.60 32.22 13.34
C THR A 190 2.07 31.80 13.37
N PRO A 191 2.99 32.66 12.91
CA PRO A 191 4.41 32.36 12.95
C PRO A 191 4.87 31.86 14.34
N GLY A 192 5.49 30.67 14.35
CA GLY A 192 5.92 29.97 15.57
C GLY A 192 4.86 29.09 16.23
N ASN A 193 3.62 29.05 15.70
CA ASN A 193 2.55 28.20 16.20
C ASN A 193 1.61 27.75 15.06
N PHE A 194 2.18 27.25 13.97
CA PHE A 194 1.40 26.71 12.86
C PHE A 194 0.96 25.28 13.14
N GLN A 195 -0.26 24.93 12.70
CA GLN A 195 -0.84 23.60 12.86
C GLN A 195 -1.52 23.15 11.56
N ARG A 196 -1.22 21.93 11.13
CA ARG A 196 -1.94 21.29 10.02
C ARG A 196 -3.37 20.99 10.45
N THR A 197 -4.32 21.20 9.53
CA THR A 197 -5.73 20.91 9.78
C THR A 197 -6.09 19.51 9.31
N SER A 198 -7.28 19.05 9.68
CA SER A 198 -7.88 17.81 9.19
C SER A 198 -8.41 17.90 7.75
N ASN A 199 -8.37 19.09 7.15
CA ASN A 199 -8.83 19.37 5.78
C ASN A 199 -7.80 18.94 4.70
N ARG A 200 -6.84 18.07 5.06
CA ARG A 200 -5.97 17.42 4.09
C ARG A 200 -6.82 16.66 3.06
N HIS A 201 -6.47 16.81 1.78
CA HIS A 201 -7.08 16.07 0.70
C HIS A 201 -6.02 15.51 -0.24
N ASP A 202 -6.12 14.22 -0.55
CA ASP A 202 -5.18 13.50 -1.41
C ASP A 202 -5.87 13.20 -2.74
N TYR A 203 -5.23 13.60 -3.85
CA TYR A 203 -5.63 13.31 -5.21
C TYR A 203 -4.71 12.23 -5.75
N ALA A 204 -5.08 10.98 -5.54
CA ALA A 204 -4.35 9.83 -6.02
C ALA A 204 -4.48 9.67 -7.54
N LEU A 205 -3.50 9.03 -8.15
CA LEU A 205 -3.63 8.53 -9.50
C LEU A 205 -4.56 7.31 -9.48
N SER A 206 -5.51 7.26 -10.40
CA SER A 206 -6.32 6.04 -10.59
C SER A 206 -5.53 5.01 -11.38
N PRO A 207 -5.79 3.71 -11.20
CA PRO A 207 -5.27 2.67 -12.08
C PRO A 207 -5.54 3.03 -13.56
N PHE A 208 -4.52 2.87 -14.43
CA PHE A 208 -4.66 3.26 -15.85
C PHE A 208 -5.32 2.18 -16.71
N GLY A 209 -5.84 1.13 -16.09
CA GLY A 209 -6.56 0.04 -16.73
C GLY A 209 -7.56 -0.58 -15.79
N GLN A 210 -8.34 -1.50 -16.32
CA GLN A 210 -9.24 -2.30 -15.49
C GLN A 210 -8.42 -3.29 -14.65
N THR A 211 -8.86 -3.47 -13.42
CA THR A 211 -8.32 -4.42 -12.47
C THR A 211 -9.34 -5.51 -12.18
N THR A 212 -8.95 -6.56 -11.47
CA THR A 212 -9.90 -7.58 -10.99
C THR A 212 -11.04 -6.99 -10.15
N LEU A 213 -10.78 -5.88 -9.43
CA LEU A 213 -11.84 -5.17 -8.68
C LEU A 213 -12.94 -4.63 -9.61
N ASP A 214 -12.55 -4.08 -10.77
CA ASP A 214 -13.49 -3.58 -11.76
C ASP A 214 -14.35 -4.72 -12.32
N PHE A 215 -13.74 -5.85 -12.68
CA PHE A 215 -14.45 -7.00 -13.24
C PHE A 215 -15.42 -7.63 -12.25
N LEU A 216 -15.07 -7.71 -10.98
CA LEU A 216 -15.98 -8.15 -9.92
C LEU A 216 -17.19 -7.22 -9.81
N LYS A 217 -16.94 -5.92 -9.70
CA LYS A 217 -17.99 -4.90 -9.61
C LYS A 217 -18.92 -4.90 -10.82
N GLU A 218 -18.37 -5.00 -12.04
CA GLU A 218 -19.16 -5.06 -13.28
C GLU A 218 -20.10 -6.28 -13.34
N LYS A 219 -19.71 -7.37 -12.71
CA LYS A 219 -20.54 -8.58 -12.57
C LYS A 219 -21.53 -8.53 -11.40
N GLY A 220 -21.51 -7.46 -10.61
CA GLY A 220 -22.41 -7.27 -9.49
C GLY A 220 -21.96 -7.95 -8.19
N PHE A 221 -20.71 -8.36 -8.10
CA PHE A 221 -20.11 -8.82 -6.84
C PHE A 221 -19.75 -7.65 -5.94
N ASP A 222 -19.76 -7.88 -4.63
CA ASP A 222 -19.30 -6.92 -3.66
C ASP A 222 -17.76 -6.81 -3.69
N VAL A 223 -17.25 -5.58 -3.64
CA VAL A 223 -15.84 -5.27 -3.48
C VAL A 223 -15.69 -4.31 -2.31
N ILE A 224 -15.41 -4.87 -1.14
CA ILE A 224 -15.39 -4.15 0.13
C ILE A 224 -13.95 -3.81 0.51
N ALA A 225 -13.60 -2.54 0.41
CA ALA A 225 -12.29 -2.02 0.76
C ALA A 225 -12.21 -1.67 2.26
N ILE A 226 -11.19 -2.18 2.96
CA ILE A 226 -10.94 -1.88 4.37
C ILE A 226 -9.59 -1.18 4.51
N GLY A 227 -9.58 -0.04 5.18
CA GLY A 227 -8.38 0.76 5.38
C GLY A 227 -8.00 1.58 4.15
N LYS A 228 -6.75 1.52 3.73
CA LYS A 228 -6.18 2.36 2.67
C LYS A 228 -6.54 1.92 1.24
N ILE A 229 -7.16 0.75 1.08
CA ILE A 229 -7.46 0.16 -0.25
C ILE A 229 -8.25 1.14 -1.13
N ASN A 230 -9.30 1.77 -0.59
CA ASN A 230 -10.06 2.75 -1.37
C ASN A 230 -9.21 3.90 -1.90
N ASP A 231 -8.25 4.37 -1.11
CA ASP A 231 -7.36 5.47 -1.49
C ASP A 231 -6.30 5.01 -2.50
N ILE A 232 -5.81 3.77 -2.38
CA ILE A 232 -4.82 3.17 -3.30
C ILE A 232 -5.40 3.01 -4.71
N PHE A 233 -6.67 2.61 -4.81
CA PHE A 233 -7.38 2.45 -6.09
C PHE A 233 -8.20 3.69 -6.48
N ASN A 234 -8.13 4.77 -5.70
CA ASN A 234 -8.93 5.99 -5.91
C ASN A 234 -10.42 5.70 -6.12
N GLY A 235 -10.96 4.74 -5.39
CA GLY A 235 -12.36 4.28 -5.47
C GLY A 235 -12.71 3.44 -6.69
N GLN A 236 -11.76 3.20 -7.62
CA GLN A 236 -11.99 2.40 -8.81
C GLN A 236 -12.25 0.93 -8.43
N GLY A 237 -13.31 0.35 -8.99
CA GLY A 237 -13.68 -1.04 -8.73
C GLY A 237 -14.28 -1.31 -7.32
N ILE A 238 -14.37 -0.33 -6.44
CA ILE A 238 -14.87 -0.47 -5.07
C ILE A 238 -16.40 -0.28 -5.01
N THR A 239 -17.11 -1.14 -4.26
CA THR A 239 -18.55 -1.01 -4.02
C THR A 239 -18.85 -0.44 -2.63
N GLU A 240 -18.07 -0.80 -1.62
CA GLU A 240 -18.17 -0.29 -0.25
C GLU A 240 -16.76 -0.08 0.32
N PHE A 241 -16.56 0.93 1.18
CA PHE A 241 -15.30 1.09 1.88
C PHE A 241 -15.49 1.46 3.36
N VAL A 242 -14.54 1.02 4.19
CA VAL A 242 -14.50 1.28 5.62
C VAL A 242 -13.12 1.77 6.02
N ARG A 243 -13.06 2.95 6.64
CA ARG A 243 -11.80 3.52 7.16
C ARG A 243 -11.36 2.83 8.43
N THR A 244 -10.05 2.75 8.63
CA THR A 244 -9.43 2.16 9.82
C THR A 244 -8.51 3.17 10.52
N LYS A 245 -8.31 2.96 11.82
CA LYS A 245 -7.44 3.78 12.67
C LYS A 245 -6.04 3.18 12.81
N ASN A 246 -5.95 1.87 12.82
CA ASN A 246 -4.74 1.06 12.98
C ASN A 246 -5.00 -0.38 12.51
N ASN A 247 -3.99 -1.25 12.57
CA ASN A 247 -4.10 -2.64 12.14
C ASN A 247 -5.23 -3.39 12.86
N MET A 248 -5.35 -3.27 14.17
CA MET A 248 -6.35 -4.05 14.93
C MET A 248 -7.78 -3.57 14.68
N ASP A 249 -8.00 -2.27 14.54
CA ASP A 249 -9.29 -1.74 14.07
C ASP A 249 -9.62 -2.27 12.66
N GLY A 250 -8.60 -2.47 11.80
CA GLY A 250 -8.77 -3.11 10.50
C GLY A 250 -9.23 -4.56 10.60
N VAL A 251 -8.64 -5.33 11.51
CA VAL A 251 -9.07 -6.72 11.78
C VAL A 251 -10.49 -6.75 12.35
N ASP A 252 -10.84 -5.86 13.29
CA ASP A 252 -12.20 -5.75 13.84
C ASP A 252 -13.22 -5.49 12.72
N LYS A 253 -12.91 -4.57 11.79
CA LYS A 253 -13.76 -4.28 10.63
C LYS A 253 -13.92 -5.48 9.69
N LEU A 254 -12.82 -6.22 9.44
CA LEU A 254 -12.89 -7.45 8.65
C LEU A 254 -13.82 -8.48 9.31
N VAL A 255 -13.64 -8.73 10.62
CA VAL A 255 -14.49 -9.66 11.37
C VAL A 255 -15.97 -9.23 11.33
N ASP A 256 -16.25 -7.94 11.44
CA ASP A 256 -17.62 -7.43 11.33
C ASP A 256 -18.20 -7.59 9.90
N ILE A 257 -17.38 -7.52 8.87
CA ILE A 257 -17.78 -7.78 7.48
C ILE A 257 -18.06 -9.27 7.26
N LEU A 258 -17.19 -10.15 7.77
CA LEU A 258 -17.38 -11.60 7.67
C LEU A 258 -18.69 -12.11 8.33
N LYS A 259 -19.26 -11.36 9.26
CA LYS A 259 -20.57 -11.66 9.85
C LYS A 259 -21.75 -11.25 8.98
N LYS A 260 -21.52 -10.48 7.92
CA LYS A 260 -22.54 -10.07 6.96
C LYS A 260 -22.67 -11.11 5.85
N ASP A 261 -23.85 -11.20 5.28
CA ASP A 261 -24.07 -12.01 4.08
C ASP A 261 -23.71 -11.19 2.84
N PHE A 262 -22.61 -11.56 2.16
CA PHE A 262 -22.17 -10.94 0.90
C PHE A 262 -21.47 -11.97 0.00
N THR A 263 -21.45 -11.72 -1.29
CA THR A 263 -20.69 -12.53 -2.26
C THR A 263 -19.76 -11.62 -3.05
N GLY A 264 -18.47 -11.83 -2.90
CA GLY A 264 -17.47 -10.99 -3.53
C GLY A 264 -16.14 -11.02 -2.79
N MET A 265 -15.44 -9.90 -2.80
CA MET A 265 -14.12 -9.75 -2.21
C MET A 265 -14.12 -8.70 -1.11
N SER A 266 -13.55 -9.04 0.05
CA SER A 266 -13.16 -8.07 1.07
C SER A 266 -11.63 -7.92 1.04
N PHE A 267 -11.14 -6.70 0.85
CA PHE A 267 -9.71 -6.41 0.75
C PHE A 267 -9.28 -5.48 1.89
N LEU A 268 -8.47 -5.99 2.81
CA LEU A 268 -7.95 -5.27 3.97
C LEU A 268 -6.48 -4.92 3.78
N ASN A 269 -6.12 -3.66 3.98
CA ASN A 269 -4.74 -3.22 4.13
C ASN A 269 -4.43 -2.90 5.60
N LEU A 270 -3.47 -3.63 6.17
CA LEU A 270 -2.93 -3.42 7.53
C LEU A 270 -1.70 -2.51 7.44
N VAL A 271 -1.93 -1.20 7.47
CA VAL A 271 -0.98 -0.16 7.06
C VAL A 271 0.13 0.13 8.08
N ASP A 272 -0.06 -0.23 9.36
CA ASP A 272 0.88 0.15 10.42
C ASP A 272 2.24 -0.55 10.27
N PHE A 273 2.27 -1.75 9.66
CA PHE A 273 3.53 -2.45 9.41
C PHE A 273 4.51 -1.58 8.65
N ASP A 274 4.03 -0.90 7.61
CA ASP A 274 4.81 0.04 6.82
C ASP A 274 4.96 1.40 7.51
N ALA A 275 3.84 2.07 7.74
CA ALA A 275 3.82 3.48 8.14
C ALA A 275 4.34 3.73 9.55
N ALA A 276 4.07 2.82 10.50
CA ALA A 276 4.47 2.97 11.89
C ALA A 276 5.83 2.34 12.20
N TYR A 277 6.20 1.26 11.49
CA TYR A 277 7.38 0.45 11.85
C TYR A 277 8.41 0.36 10.73
N GLY A 278 8.04 0.01 9.49
CA GLY A 278 8.95 -0.12 8.36
C GLY A 278 9.75 1.16 8.09
N HIS A 279 9.07 2.24 7.75
CA HIS A 279 9.71 3.54 7.50
C HIS A 279 10.44 4.14 8.71
N ARG A 280 10.09 3.73 9.92
CA ARG A 280 10.73 4.19 11.17
C ARG A 280 11.87 3.31 11.64
N ARG A 281 12.15 2.21 10.92
CA ARG A 281 13.16 1.22 11.29
C ARG A 281 12.96 0.64 12.69
N ASP A 282 11.70 0.57 13.14
CA ASP A 282 11.31 -0.01 14.43
C ASP A 282 11.09 -1.52 14.30
N THR A 283 12.18 -2.28 14.33
CA THR A 283 12.15 -3.75 14.22
C THR A 283 11.35 -4.41 15.34
N VAL A 284 11.40 -3.84 16.55
CA VAL A 284 10.69 -4.40 17.72
C VAL A 284 9.18 -4.16 17.58
N GLY A 285 8.78 -2.94 17.27
CA GLY A 285 7.37 -2.61 17.01
C GLY A 285 6.79 -3.42 15.86
N TYR A 286 7.57 -3.63 14.80
CA TYR A 286 7.17 -4.44 13.66
C TYR A 286 6.91 -5.90 14.05
N GLY A 287 7.83 -6.53 14.79
CA GLY A 287 7.66 -7.89 15.30
C GLY A 287 6.44 -8.02 16.21
N ASN A 288 6.27 -7.10 17.16
CA ASN A 288 5.10 -7.09 18.05
C ASN A 288 3.77 -6.97 17.25
N ALA A 289 3.73 -6.13 16.22
CA ALA A 289 2.54 -5.97 15.39
C ALA A 289 2.22 -7.25 14.57
N LEU A 290 3.24 -7.99 14.11
CA LEU A 290 3.06 -9.29 13.46
C LEU A 290 2.49 -10.33 14.43
N GLU A 291 2.99 -10.38 15.67
CA GLU A 291 2.47 -11.27 16.72
C GLU A 291 1.04 -10.92 17.12
N GLU A 292 0.73 -9.62 17.21
CA GLU A 292 -0.63 -9.14 17.49
C GLU A 292 -1.61 -9.54 16.39
N PHE A 293 -1.23 -9.39 15.12
CA PHE A 293 -2.03 -9.85 13.99
C PHE A 293 -2.18 -11.39 13.98
N ASP A 294 -1.10 -12.12 14.19
CA ASP A 294 -1.12 -13.58 14.26
C ASP A 294 -2.12 -14.10 15.29
N ALA A 295 -2.18 -13.48 16.45
CA ALA A 295 -3.11 -13.83 17.53
C ALA A 295 -4.60 -13.64 17.13
N ARG A 296 -4.88 -12.81 16.13
CA ARG A 296 -6.24 -12.56 15.62
C ARG A 296 -6.67 -13.48 14.47
N ILE A 297 -5.75 -14.23 13.87
CA ILE A 297 -6.08 -15.16 12.77
C ILE A 297 -7.15 -16.18 13.14
N PRO A 298 -7.13 -16.83 14.34
CA PRO A 298 -8.19 -17.75 14.71
C PRO A 298 -9.60 -17.13 14.70
N GLU A 299 -9.75 -15.88 15.13
CA GLU A 299 -11.02 -15.16 15.10
C GLU A 299 -11.51 -14.89 13.68
N ILE A 300 -10.60 -14.51 12.77
CA ILE A 300 -10.93 -14.34 11.35
C ILE A 300 -11.47 -15.66 10.80
N LEU A 301 -10.74 -16.77 11.01
CA LEU A 301 -11.11 -18.09 10.51
C LEU A 301 -12.42 -18.62 11.11
N GLU A 302 -12.70 -18.31 12.37
CA GLU A 302 -13.97 -18.68 13.02
C GLU A 302 -15.17 -18.04 12.32
N ASN A 303 -15.02 -16.79 11.88
CA ASN A 303 -16.10 -16.02 11.24
C ASN A 303 -16.19 -16.23 9.71
N MET A 304 -15.27 -16.97 9.08
CA MET A 304 -15.37 -17.35 7.67
C MET A 304 -16.40 -18.45 7.44
N HIS A 305 -17.03 -18.46 6.27
CA HIS A 305 -17.86 -19.57 5.79
C HIS A 305 -17.01 -20.74 5.25
N GLU A 306 -17.66 -21.88 4.99
CA GLU A 306 -16.95 -23.10 4.55
C GLU A 306 -16.29 -22.95 3.17
N ASP A 307 -16.85 -22.12 2.29
CA ASP A 307 -16.41 -21.85 0.93
C ASP A 307 -15.59 -20.56 0.77
N ASP A 308 -15.29 -19.86 1.88
CA ASP A 308 -14.43 -18.69 1.84
C ASP A 308 -12.97 -19.07 1.64
N LEU A 309 -12.25 -18.26 0.90
CA LEU A 309 -10.80 -18.30 0.73
C LEU A 309 -10.16 -17.06 1.35
N LEU A 310 -9.33 -17.24 2.35
CA LEU A 310 -8.48 -16.19 2.92
C LEU A 310 -7.08 -16.24 2.27
N ILE A 311 -6.65 -15.14 1.71
CA ILE A 311 -5.26 -14.96 1.23
C ILE A 311 -4.58 -13.91 2.12
N ILE A 312 -3.55 -14.33 2.87
CA ILE A 312 -2.69 -13.44 3.64
C ILE A 312 -1.43 -13.21 2.82
N THR A 313 -1.19 -11.94 2.45
CA THR A 313 -0.07 -11.55 1.59
C THR A 313 0.43 -10.14 1.96
N ALA A 314 1.40 -9.63 1.20
CA ALA A 314 1.91 -8.27 1.27
C ALA A 314 1.84 -7.62 -0.11
N ASP A 315 2.27 -6.37 -0.22
CA ASP A 315 2.32 -5.58 -1.44
C ASP A 315 3.75 -5.21 -1.87
N HIS A 316 4.69 -5.22 -0.94
CA HIS A 316 6.14 -5.02 -1.12
C HIS A 316 6.90 -5.43 0.15
N GLY A 317 8.21 -5.18 0.21
CA GLY A 317 9.02 -5.26 1.41
C GLY A 317 9.30 -3.89 2.02
N ASN A 318 9.63 -3.85 3.30
CA ASN A 318 10.24 -2.69 3.97
C ASN A 318 11.03 -3.16 5.18
N ASP A 319 12.20 -3.70 4.91
CA ASP A 319 13.07 -4.30 5.93
C ASP A 319 13.52 -3.23 6.96
N PRO A 320 13.07 -3.32 8.21
CA PRO A 320 13.37 -2.30 9.21
C PRO A 320 14.83 -2.30 9.67
N THR A 321 15.64 -3.23 9.18
CA THR A 321 17.08 -3.31 9.45
C THR A 321 17.93 -2.81 8.29
N PHE A 322 17.30 -2.55 7.13
CA PHE A 322 17.97 -2.15 5.92
C PHE A 322 18.33 -0.64 5.94
N PRO A 323 19.41 -0.20 5.29
CA PRO A 323 19.77 1.22 5.24
C PRO A 323 18.70 2.10 4.60
N GLY A 324 18.64 3.36 5.03
CA GLY A 324 17.65 4.32 4.54
C GLY A 324 16.27 4.14 5.18
N THR A 325 15.25 4.68 4.55
CA THR A 325 13.84 4.63 5.02
C THR A 325 12.87 4.23 3.93
N ASP A 326 13.38 3.84 2.76
CA ASP A 326 12.60 3.44 1.59
C ASP A 326 12.17 1.96 1.70
N HIS A 327 11.20 1.58 0.89
CA HIS A 327 10.76 0.19 0.71
C HIS A 327 11.90 -0.67 0.15
N THR A 328 11.81 -1.98 0.35
CA THR A 328 12.78 -2.95 -0.17
C THR A 328 12.14 -3.87 -1.20
N ARG A 329 12.87 -4.14 -2.29
CA ARG A 329 12.45 -4.98 -3.40
C ARG A 329 12.57 -6.45 -3.01
N GLU A 330 11.45 -7.02 -2.55
CA GLU A 330 11.38 -8.37 -2.00
C GLU A 330 10.29 -9.22 -2.66
N TYR A 331 10.43 -10.54 -2.55
CA TYR A 331 9.26 -11.41 -2.65
C TYR A 331 8.26 -11.10 -1.56
N ILE A 332 6.98 -11.39 -1.82
CA ILE A 332 5.93 -11.36 -0.81
C ILE A 332 5.45 -12.76 -0.46
N PRO A 333 5.07 -13.03 0.80
CA PRO A 333 4.50 -14.32 1.19
C PRO A 333 3.05 -14.43 0.72
N VAL A 334 2.61 -15.64 0.46
CA VAL A 334 1.20 -16.00 0.27
C VAL A 334 0.87 -17.17 1.17
N LEU A 335 -0.15 -17.01 2.02
CA LEU A 335 -0.81 -18.06 2.75
C LEU A 335 -2.27 -18.12 2.29
N ALA A 336 -2.65 -19.22 1.63
CA ALA A 336 -4.01 -19.45 1.15
C ALA A 336 -4.70 -20.45 2.06
N ILE A 337 -5.79 -20.02 2.69
CA ILE A 337 -6.45 -20.74 3.78
C ILE A 337 -7.96 -20.83 3.47
N SER A 338 -8.51 -22.05 3.49
CA SER A 338 -9.94 -22.28 3.39
C SER A 338 -10.32 -23.47 4.27
N LYS A 339 -11.53 -23.48 4.80
CA LYS A 339 -12.07 -24.62 5.54
C LYS A 339 -12.33 -25.82 4.63
N SER A 340 -12.57 -25.57 3.35
CA SER A 340 -12.80 -26.63 2.32
C SER A 340 -11.51 -27.19 1.75
N LEU A 341 -10.33 -26.61 2.01
CA LEU A 341 -9.06 -27.04 1.48
C LEU A 341 -8.66 -28.43 2.02
N GLN A 342 -8.65 -29.44 1.16
CA GLN A 342 -8.42 -30.83 1.56
C GLN A 342 -6.93 -31.20 1.60
N HIS A 343 -6.15 -30.61 0.69
CA HIS A 343 -4.75 -30.98 0.46
C HIS A 343 -3.87 -29.72 0.38
N PRO A 344 -3.57 -29.09 1.55
CA PRO A 344 -2.65 -27.95 1.58
C PRO A 344 -1.31 -28.31 0.94
N THR A 345 -0.82 -27.47 0.03
CA THR A 345 0.38 -27.72 -0.74
C THR A 345 1.23 -26.48 -0.90
N ARG A 346 2.47 -26.67 -1.33
CA ARG A 346 3.27 -25.55 -1.84
C ARG A 346 2.79 -25.20 -3.24
N LEU A 347 2.21 -24.02 -3.40
CA LEU A 347 1.75 -23.50 -4.69
C LEU A 347 2.95 -23.18 -5.60
N THR A 348 2.70 -23.19 -6.89
CA THR A 348 3.69 -22.73 -7.88
C THR A 348 4.09 -21.29 -7.58
N GLN A 349 5.39 -21.00 -7.59
CA GLN A 349 5.89 -19.66 -7.43
C GLN A 349 5.67 -18.88 -8.73
N GLY A 350 5.07 -17.71 -8.63
CA GLY A 350 4.76 -16.85 -9.77
C GLY A 350 4.89 -15.37 -9.42
N HIS A 351 3.95 -14.56 -9.91
CA HIS A 351 3.96 -13.11 -9.81
C HIS A 351 2.77 -12.59 -8.99
N PHE A 352 2.82 -11.34 -8.54
CA PHE A 352 1.73 -10.74 -7.76
C PHE A 352 0.37 -10.85 -8.47
N SER A 353 0.34 -10.69 -9.80
CA SER A 353 -0.87 -10.80 -10.62
C SER A 353 -1.55 -12.18 -10.58
N ASP A 354 -0.88 -13.23 -10.10
CA ASP A 354 -1.46 -14.58 -9.98
C ASP A 354 -2.62 -14.60 -8.97
N ILE A 355 -2.58 -13.69 -7.98
CA ILE A 355 -3.70 -13.50 -7.05
C ILE A 355 -4.92 -12.96 -7.80
N ALA A 356 -4.75 -11.96 -8.66
CA ALA A 356 -5.82 -11.41 -9.50
C ALA A 356 -6.47 -12.47 -10.39
N GLU A 357 -5.64 -13.28 -11.08
CA GLU A 357 -6.12 -14.34 -11.97
C GLU A 357 -6.85 -15.44 -11.18
N THR A 358 -6.37 -15.78 -9.98
CA THR A 358 -7.03 -16.74 -9.08
C THR A 358 -8.40 -16.24 -8.63
N ILE A 359 -8.49 -14.98 -8.24
CA ILE A 359 -9.76 -14.35 -7.88
C ILE A 359 -10.72 -14.31 -9.08
N SER A 360 -10.21 -13.89 -10.25
CA SER A 360 -11.02 -13.80 -11.47
C SER A 360 -11.57 -15.16 -11.90
N GLU A 361 -10.76 -16.23 -11.85
CA GLU A 361 -11.20 -17.60 -12.14
C GLU A 361 -12.23 -18.07 -11.11
N ASN A 362 -12.00 -17.85 -9.83
CA ASN A 362 -12.92 -18.25 -8.76
C ASN A 362 -14.32 -17.66 -8.93
N PHE A 363 -14.42 -16.41 -9.31
CA PHE A 363 -15.70 -15.72 -9.53
C PHE A 363 -16.23 -15.82 -10.97
N GLY A 364 -15.50 -16.45 -11.89
CA GLY A 364 -15.89 -16.55 -13.30
C GLY A 364 -16.04 -15.17 -13.98
N VAL A 365 -15.20 -14.24 -13.63
CA VAL A 365 -15.15 -12.88 -14.23
C VAL A 365 -14.03 -12.79 -15.25
N SER A 366 -14.00 -11.70 -16.03
CA SER A 366 -12.87 -11.40 -16.91
C SER A 366 -11.58 -11.24 -16.10
N SER A 367 -10.45 -11.50 -16.75
CA SER A 367 -9.14 -11.31 -16.14
C SER A 367 -8.30 -10.31 -16.93
N THR A 368 -7.24 -9.82 -16.30
CA THR A 368 -6.27 -8.92 -16.95
C THR A 368 -5.31 -9.69 -17.87
N GLY A 369 -5.15 -10.99 -17.68
CA GLY A 369 -4.23 -11.85 -18.43
C GLY A 369 -2.75 -11.64 -18.08
N ASN A 370 -2.45 -10.99 -16.96
CA ASN A 370 -1.08 -10.66 -16.55
C ASN A 370 -0.45 -11.66 -15.55
N GLY A 371 -1.18 -12.69 -15.13
CA GLY A 371 -0.72 -13.72 -14.20
C GLY A 371 -1.19 -15.11 -14.59
N GLN A 372 -1.00 -16.05 -13.68
CA GLN A 372 -1.50 -17.44 -13.78
C GLN A 372 -2.27 -17.79 -12.51
N SER A 373 -3.51 -18.27 -12.68
CA SER A 373 -4.31 -18.71 -11.55
C SER A 373 -3.72 -19.97 -10.91
N PHE A 374 -3.69 -20.00 -9.59
CA PHE A 374 -3.36 -21.18 -8.79
C PHE A 374 -4.62 -21.82 -8.17
N LEU A 375 -5.82 -21.46 -8.61
CA LEU A 375 -7.08 -21.97 -8.05
C LEU A 375 -7.16 -23.51 -8.11
N SER A 376 -6.71 -24.11 -9.20
CA SER A 376 -6.69 -25.56 -9.34
C SER A 376 -5.73 -26.28 -8.37
N GLU A 377 -4.73 -25.57 -7.83
CA GLU A 377 -3.81 -26.09 -6.82
C GLU A 377 -4.39 -26.01 -5.39
N LEU A 378 -5.54 -25.33 -5.21
CA LEU A 378 -6.25 -25.18 -3.94
C LEU A 378 -7.39 -26.22 -3.75
N GLN A 379 -7.59 -27.13 -4.66
CA GLN A 379 -8.68 -28.13 -4.66
C GLN A 379 -8.33 -29.41 -3.90
#